data_2e21feb267848f39c64c02e917d37180
#
_entry.id   2e21feb267848f39c64c02e917d37180
#
_cell.length_a   1.000
_cell.length_b   1.000
_cell.length_c   1.000
_cell.angle_alpha   90.00
_cell.angle_beta   90.00
_cell.angle_gamma   90.00
#
_symmetry.space_group_name_H-M   'P 1'
#
loop_
_entity.id
_entity.type
_entity.pdbx_description
1 polymer ?
#
loop_
_entity_poly.entity_id
_entity_poly.type
_entity_poly.pdbx_seq_one_letter_code
_entity_poly.pdbx_strand_id
1 'polypeptide(L)'
;MVGTGAIACGLAALAARRGDVLVLARSDASGRRVRDELDRMFPRTEEQSAARRVEVVLTPERLSEATFVVEAVVEDAAVKRSLLAELGRHVPEQALLATTTSSLSVAALAAASGRPECFVGLHVFNPVARMRLVELCFPAQATERTRERARAMCAILGRTAVEVPDLPGFVVNRLLFPYLLGAVRLLEQTGMAPQDIDLCMRMGAGHPMGPLALLDLVGLDVSCAIAQAIDEPIPDRMALLVEQGRLGRKSGGGFHDYPAPASG
;
A
#
# COMPACT_ATOMS: atom_id res chain seq x y z
N MET A 1 -8.55 -0.56 -11.49
CA MET A 1 -8.10 -0.02 -10.19
C MET A 1 -9.23 0.78 -9.56
N VAL A 2 -9.48 0.60 -8.27
CA VAL A 2 -10.50 1.35 -7.54
C VAL A 2 -9.80 2.13 -6.42
N GLY A 3 -9.78 3.45 -6.54
CA GLY A 3 -9.03 4.35 -5.66
C GLY A 3 -8.11 5.28 -6.42
N THR A 4 -7.64 6.34 -5.75
CA THR A 4 -6.90 7.46 -6.35
C THR A 4 -5.67 7.87 -5.53
N GLY A 5 -5.26 7.02 -4.58
CA GLY A 5 -4.07 7.22 -3.76
C GLY A 5 -2.78 6.73 -4.44
N ALA A 6 -1.64 6.92 -3.77
CA ALA A 6 -0.32 6.56 -4.28
C ALA A 6 -0.20 5.08 -4.72
N ILE A 7 -0.79 4.16 -3.95
CA ILE A 7 -0.82 2.72 -4.29
C ILE A 7 -1.64 2.48 -5.55
N ALA A 8 -2.85 3.08 -5.64
CA ALA A 8 -3.71 2.95 -6.81
C ALA A 8 -3.02 3.48 -8.09
N CYS A 9 -2.45 4.69 -8.02
CA CYS A 9 -1.73 5.29 -9.15
C CYS A 9 -0.49 4.48 -9.53
N GLY A 10 0.29 4.02 -8.54
CA GLY A 10 1.48 3.21 -8.78
C GLY A 10 1.18 1.86 -9.44
N LEU A 11 0.13 1.17 -8.98
CA LEU A 11 -0.34 -0.07 -9.60
C LEU A 11 -0.93 0.16 -10.99
N ALA A 12 -1.71 1.24 -11.18
CA ALA A 12 -2.25 1.60 -12.48
C ALA A 12 -1.13 1.88 -13.50
N ALA A 13 -0.12 2.68 -13.11
CA ALA A 13 1.04 2.96 -13.95
C ALA A 13 1.81 1.68 -14.31
N LEU A 14 1.97 0.77 -13.36
CA LEU A 14 2.64 -0.50 -13.59
C LEU A 14 1.87 -1.41 -14.56
N ALA A 15 0.55 -1.51 -14.36
CA ALA A 15 -0.34 -2.32 -15.19
C ALA A 15 -0.48 -1.76 -16.61
N ALA A 16 -0.51 -0.43 -16.77
CA ALA A 16 -0.64 0.23 -18.06
C ALA A 16 0.52 -0.07 -19.04
N ARG A 17 1.67 -0.48 -18.53
CA ARG A 17 2.78 -0.98 -19.36
C ARG A 17 2.48 -2.34 -19.99
N ARG A 18 1.43 -3.03 -19.54
CA ARG A 18 1.07 -4.39 -19.97
C ARG A 18 -0.28 -4.47 -20.66
N GLY A 19 -1.19 -3.54 -20.41
CA GLY A 19 -2.55 -3.55 -20.96
C GLY A 19 -3.35 -2.32 -20.56
N ASP A 20 -4.62 -2.31 -20.94
CA ASP A 20 -5.53 -1.22 -20.63
C ASP A 20 -5.96 -1.26 -19.15
N VAL A 21 -6.08 -0.08 -18.55
CA VAL A 21 -6.37 0.09 -17.15
C VAL A 21 -7.50 1.11 -16.98
N LEU A 22 -8.53 0.72 -16.26
CA LEU A 22 -9.55 1.64 -15.77
C LEU A 22 -9.22 2.04 -14.33
N VAL A 23 -9.28 3.33 -14.02
CA VAL A 23 -9.16 3.84 -12.65
C VAL A 23 -10.49 4.45 -12.24
N LEU A 24 -11.20 3.77 -11.34
CA LEU A 24 -12.46 4.27 -10.78
C LEU A 24 -12.14 5.33 -9.72
N ALA A 25 -12.52 6.56 -10.01
CA ALA A 25 -12.43 7.71 -9.12
C ALA A 25 -13.82 8.11 -8.62
N ARG A 26 -13.91 8.58 -7.37
CA ARG A 26 -15.20 8.98 -6.78
C ARG A 26 -15.72 10.35 -7.27
N SER A 27 -14.92 11.14 -7.97
CA SER A 27 -15.27 12.47 -8.49
C SER A 27 -14.28 12.93 -9.57
N ASP A 28 -14.70 13.91 -10.39
CA ASP A 28 -13.82 14.54 -11.38
C ASP A 28 -12.56 15.14 -10.76
N ALA A 29 -12.66 15.74 -9.57
CA ALA A 29 -11.52 16.31 -8.87
C ALA A 29 -10.49 15.24 -8.50
N SER A 30 -10.93 14.08 -8.01
CA SER A 30 -10.03 12.96 -7.72
C SER A 30 -9.49 12.32 -9.01
N GLY A 31 -10.28 12.28 -10.07
CA GLY A 31 -9.84 11.84 -11.39
C GLY A 31 -8.76 12.73 -12.00
N ARG A 32 -8.87 14.05 -11.87
CA ARG A 32 -7.80 14.98 -12.29
C ARG A 32 -6.50 14.72 -11.55
N ARG A 33 -6.55 14.56 -10.23
CA ARG A 33 -5.34 14.23 -9.44
C ARG A 33 -4.67 12.93 -9.89
N VAL A 34 -5.45 11.92 -10.27
CA VAL A 34 -4.88 10.67 -10.84
C VAL A 34 -4.13 10.95 -12.13
N ARG A 35 -4.71 11.75 -13.03
CA ARG A 35 -4.05 12.11 -14.30
C ARG A 35 -2.74 12.86 -14.06
N ASP A 36 -2.77 13.88 -13.19
CA ASP A 36 -1.59 14.65 -12.81
C ASP A 36 -0.49 13.78 -12.20
N GLU A 37 -0.86 12.77 -11.40
CA GLU A 37 0.10 11.85 -10.79
C GLU A 37 0.67 10.86 -11.81
N LEU A 38 -0.17 10.34 -12.70
CA LEU A 38 0.28 9.47 -13.79
C LEU A 38 1.22 10.20 -14.76
N ASP A 39 0.94 11.46 -15.09
CA ASP A 39 1.81 12.28 -15.92
C ASP A 39 3.20 12.49 -15.32
N ARG A 40 3.29 12.57 -13.98
CA ARG A 40 4.58 12.60 -13.27
C ARG A 40 5.30 11.26 -13.28
N MET A 41 4.55 10.14 -13.26
CA MET A 41 5.10 8.79 -13.24
C MET A 41 5.58 8.31 -14.62
N PHE A 42 5.04 8.89 -15.71
CA PHE A 42 5.42 8.56 -17.09
C PHE A 42 6.32 9.65 -17.67
N PRO A 43 7.64 9.45 -17.75
CA PRO A 43 8.55 10.39 -18.42
C PRO A 43 8.17 10.59 -19.90
N ARG A 44 8.33 11.81 -20.37
CA ARG A 44 7.71 12.37 -21.61
C ARG A 44 8.07 11.71 -22.94
N THR A 45 8.94 10.71 -23.05
CA THR A 45 9.44 10.24 -24.35
C THR A 45 9.00 8.85 -24.77
N GLU A 46 9.18 7.81 -23.99
CA GLU A 46 8.89 6.44 -24.43
C GLU A 46 7.67 5.79 -23.75
N GLU A 47 7.24 6.32 -22.62
CA GLU A 47 6.15 5.76 -21.81
C GLU A 47 4.78 6.40 -22.04
N GLN A 48 4.66 7.41 -22.94
CA GLN A 48 3.37 8.05 -23.28
C GLN A 48 2.33 7.07 -23.83
N SER A 49 2.77 6.00 -24.48
CA SER A 49 1.87 4.95 -24.94
C SER A 49 1.20 4.21 -23.78
N ALA A 50 1.89 4.03 -22.64
CA ALA A 50 1.34 3.43 -21.45
C ALA A 50 0.36 4.39 -20.74
N ALA A 51 0.70 5.69 -20.65
CA ALA A 51 -0.22 6.69 -20.08
C ALA A 51 -1.58 6.71 -20.78
N ARG A 52 -1.60 6.57 -22.12
CA ARG A 52 -2.82 6.53 -22.94
C ARG A 52 -3.70 5.29 -22.70
N ARG A 53 -3.18 4.24 -22.08
CA ARG A 53 -3.92 3.03 -21.70
C ARG A 53 -4.66 3.18 -20.37
N VAL A 54 -4.47 4.29 -19.65
CA VAL A 54 -5.18 4.54 -18.40
C VAL A 54 -6.37 5.46 -18.66
N GLU A 55 -7.56 4.92 -18.50
CA GLU A 55 -8.81 5.65 -18.53
C GLU A 55 -9.31 5.87 -17.10
N VAL A 56 -9.64 7.11 -16.76
CA VAL A 56 -10.29 7.44 -15.49
C VAL A 56 -11.79 7.45 -15.68
N VAL A 57 -12.49 6.61 -14.91
CA VAL A 57 -13.93 6.45 -14.92
C VAL A 57 -14.55 6.84 -13.59
N LEU A 58 -15.83 7.22 -13.58
CA LEU A 58 -16.52 7.72 -12.38
C LEU A 58 -17.63 6.78 -11.90
N THR A 59 -17.94 5.75 -12.65
CA THR A 59 -19.04 4.83 -12.34
C THR A 59 -18.58 3.37 -12.36
N PRO A 60 -19.05 2.53 -11.40
CA PRO A 60 -18.63 1.12 -11.29
C PRO A 60 -19.07 0.27 -12.50
N GLU A 61 -20.12 0.66 -13.22
CA GLU A 61 -20.63 -0.05 -14.41
C GLU A 61 -19.55 -0.19 -15.51
N ARG A 62 -18.63 0.77 -15.56
CA ARG A 62 -17.49 0.75 -16.49
C ARG A 62 -16.51 -0.40 -16.20
N LEU A 63 -16.63 -1.07 -15.04
CA LEU A 63 -15.80 -2.23 -14.69
C LEU A 63 -16.40 -3.57 -15.16
N SER A 64 -17.51 -3.55 -15.91
CA SER A 64 -18.22 -4.74 -16.40
C SER A 64 -17.39 -5.66 -17.32
N GLU A 65 -16.29 -5.17 -17.88
CA GLU A 65 -15.37 -5.97 -18.70
C GLU A 65 -14.03 -6.24 -18.01
N ALA A 66 -13.86 -5.79 -16.75
CA ALA A 66 -12.63 -5.95 -16.01
C ALA A 66 -12.36 -7.42 -15.69
N THR A 67 -11.16 -7.91 -15.95
CA THR A 67 -10.72 -9.26 -15.61
C THR A 67 -10.05 -9.35 -14.25
N PHE A 68 -9.55 -8.20 -13.75
CA PHE A 68 -8.86 -8.07 -12.48
C PHE A 68 -9.19 -6.70 -11.88
N VAL A 69 -9.76 -6.67 -10.69
CA VAL A 69 -10.14 -5.43 -10.00
C VAL A 69 -9.42 -5.34 -8.66
N VAL A 70 -8.64 -4.29 -8.47
CA VAL A 70 -7.88 -4.04 -7.24
C VAL A 70 -8.45 -2.82 -6.53
N GLU A 71 -8.93 -3.02 -5.31
CA GLU A 71 -9.35 -1.95 -4.40
C GLU A 71 -8.12 -1.41 -3.65
N ALA A 72 -7.91 -0.09 -3.70
CA ALA A 72 -6.84 0.64 -3.04
C ALA A 72 -7.34 2.01 -2.51
N VAL A 73 -8.40 1.96 -1.70
CA VAL A 73 -8.96 3.12 -1.00
C VAL A 73 -8.42 3.23 0.43
N VAL A 74 -8.94 4.18 1.20
CA VAL A 74 -8.54 4.38 2.61
C VAL A 74 -8.66 3.09 3.41
N GLU A 75 -7.77 2.91 4.40
CA GLU A 75 -7.70 1.73 5.26
C GLU A 75 -8.77 1.82 6.35
N ASP A 76 -10.03 1.72 5.94
CA ASP A 76 -11.20 1.71 6.81
C ASP A 76 -12.08 0.50 6.50
N ALA A 77 -12.38 -0.30 7.51
CA ALA A 77 -13.10 -1.56 7.36
C ALA A 77 -14.53 -1.39 6.84
N ALA A 78 -15.22 -0.31 7.23
CA ALA A 78 -16.59 -0.06 6.80
C ALA A 78 -16.62 0.39 5.33
N VAL A 79 -15.72 1.31 4.97
CA VAL A 79 -15.56 1.81 3.59
C VAL A 79 -15.21 0.68 2.65
N LYS A 80 -14.18 -0.13 2.99
CA LYS A 80 -13.74 -1.25 2.14
C LYS A 80 -14.84 -2.31 1.98
N ARG A 81 -15.52 -2.71 3.07
CA ARG A 81 -16.62 -3.69 3.00
C ARG A 81 -17.77 -3.22 2.12
N SER A 82 -18.20 -1.95 2.29
CA SER A 82 -19.29 -1.38 1.47
C SER A 82 -18.91 -1.35 -0.01
N LEU A 83 -17.71 -0.86 -0.32
CA LEU A 83 -17.20 -0.77 -1.68
C LEU A 83 -17.03 -2.15 -2.32
N LEU A 84 -16.43 -3.12 -1.61
CA LEU A 84 -16.23 -4.48 -2.14
C LEU A 84 -17.57 -5.21 -2.38
N ALA A 85 -18.58 -4.99 -1.54
CA ALA A 85 -19.92 -5.50 -1.76
C ALA A 85 -20.57 -4.89 -3.03
N GLU A 86 -20.33 -3.62 -3.30
CA GLU A 86 -20.77 -2.97 -4.53
C GLU A 86 -20.02 -3.53 -5.75
N LEU A 87 -18.71 -3.59 -5.71
CA LEU A 87 -17.86 -4.13 -6.78
C LEU A 87 -18.24 -5.58 -7.12
N GLY A 88 -18.49 -6.42 -6.11
CA GLY A 88 -18.88 -7.82 -6.30
C GLY A 88 -20.14 -8.00 -7.17
N ARG A 89 -21.03 -6.99 -7.23
CA ARG A 89 -22.25 -7.00 -8.06
C ARG A 89 -22.03 -6.49 -9.48
N HIS A 90 -21.05 -5.61 -9.69
CA HIS A 90 -20.84 -4.92 -10.98
C HIS A 90 -19.79 -5.57 -11.85
N VAL A 91 -18.82 -6.27 -11.26
CA VAL A 91 -17.74 -6.91 -12.05
C VAL A 91 -18.14 -8.31 -12.54
N PRO A 92 -17.57 -8.78 -13.66
CA PRO A 92 -17.85 -10.12 -14.17
C PRO A 92 -17.62 -11.22 -13.14
N GLU A 93 -18.40 -12.29 -13.20
CA GLU A 93 -18.34 -13.41 -12.26
C GLU A 93 -16.91 -14.01 -12.17
N GLN A 94 -16.20 -14.08 -13.30
CA GLN A 94 -14.84 -14.60 -13.35
C GLN A 94 -13.78 -13.56 -13.01
N ALA A 95 -14.14 -12.28 -12.78
CA ALA A 95 -13.15 -11.26 -12.42
C ALA A 95 -12.53 -11.57 -11.05
N LEU A 96 -11.21 -11.43 -10.96
CA LEU A 96 -10.52 -11.56 -9.71
C LEU A 96 -10.61 -10.23 -8.96
N LEU A 97 -11.12 -10.28 -7.72
CA LEU A 97 -11.16 -9.14 -6.82
C LEU A 97 -9.95 -9.16 -5.89
N ALA A 98 -9.33 -8.00 -5.70
CA ALA A 98 -8.21 -7.85 -4.80
C ALA A 98 -8.39 -6.60 -3.92
N THR A 99 -7.87 -6.67 -2.69
CA THR A 99 -7.72 -5.52 -1.79
C THR A 99 -6.27 -5.28 -1.46
N THR A 100 -5.87 -4.01 -1.33
CA THR A 100 -4.51 -3.65 -0.92
C THR A 100 -4.39 -3.37 0.57
N THR A 101 -5.30 -3.90 1.37
CA THR A 101 -5.23 -3.75 2.83
C THR A 101 -3.87 -4.18 3.38
N SER A 102 -3.40 -3.50 4.40
CA SER A 102 -2.18 -3.82 5.12
C SER A 102 -2.45 -4.39 6.52
N SER A 103 -3.70 -4.30 7.01
CA SER A 103 -4.01 -4.59 8.40
C SER A 103 -5.35 -5.28 8.63
N LEU A 104 -6.32 -5.12 7.70
CA LEU A 104 -7.64 -5.70 7.85
C LEU A 104 -7.66 -7.17 7.40
N SER A 105 -8.54 -7.97 8.02
CA SER A 105 -8.71 -9.39 7.63
C SER A 105 -9.17 -9.51 6.17
N VAL A 106 -8.37 -10.20 5.38
CA VAL A 106 -8.67 -10.51 3.97
C VAL A 106 -9.90 -11.43 3.89
N ALA A 107 -10.05 -12.38 4.82
CA ALA A 107 -11.21 -13.25 4.87
C ALA A 107 -12.51 -12.46 5.10
N ALA A 108 -12.49 -11.47 6.01
CA ALA A 108 -13.66 -10.62 6.27
C ALA A 108 -14.02 -9.72 5.08
N LEU A 109 -13.03 -9.17 4.38
CA LEU A 109 -13.24 -8.36 3.17
C LEU A 109 -13.71 -9.23 1.99
N ALA A 110 -13.18 -10.43 1.84
CA ALA A 110 -13.63 -11.40 0.85
C ALA A 110 -15.09 -11.80 1.06
N ALA A 111 -15.49 -12.11 2.29
CA ALA A 111 -16.89 -12.40 2.62
C ALA A 111 -17.81 -11.21 2.30
N ALA A 112 -17.38 -9.98 2.60
CA ALA A 112 -18.15 -8.78 2.30
C ALA A 112 -18.33 -8.53 0.78
N SER A 113 -17.37 -8.95 -0.05
CA SER A 113 -17.49 -8.88 -1.51
C SER A 113 -18.55 -9.82 -2.08
N GLY A 114 -19.01 -10.82 -1.31
CA GLY A 114 -19.88 -11.90 -1.77
C GLY A 114 -19.21 -12.90 -2.71
N ARG A 115 -17.89 -12.81 -2.92
CA ARG A 115 -17.13 -13.59 -3.90
C ARG A 115 -15.77 -14.09 -3.37
N PRO A 116 -15.75 -14.76 -2.20
CA PRO A 116 -14.50 -15.16 -1.56
C PRO A 116 -13.68 -16.15 -2.39
N GLU A 117 -14.30 -16.92 -3.29
CA GLU A 117 -13.63 -17.87 -4.18
C GLU A 117 -12.76 -17.19 -5.25
N CYS A 118 -13.08 -15.92 -5.61
CA CYS A 118 -12.36 -15.10 -6.58
C CYS A 118 -11.66 -13.90 -5.93
N PHE A 119 -11.25 -14.01 -4.65
CA PHE A 119 -10.71 -12.89 -3.89
C PHE A 119 -9.25 -13.12 -3.42
N VAL A 120 -8.48 -12.03 -3.33
CA VAL A 120 -7.10 -12.03 -2.81
C VAL A 120 -6.75 -10.72 -2.10
N GLY A 121 -6.02 -10.79 -1.00
CA GLY A 121 -5.23 -9.68 -0.47
C GLY A 121 -3.97 -9.51 -1.31
N LEU A 122 -3.75 -8.33 -1.85
CA LEU A 122 -2.62 -7.96 -2.70
C LEU A 122 -1.82 -6.86 -1.99
N HIS A 123 -1.03 -7.22 -1.00
CA HIS A 123 -0.27 -6.24 -0.23
C HIS A 123 1.00 -5.83 -0.97
N VAL A 124 1.04 -4.58 -1.40
CA VAL A 124 2.15 -3.96 -2.12
C VAL A 124 2.79 -2.87 -1.27
N PHE A 125 4.06 -2.60 -1.54
CA PHE A 125 4.85 -1.63 -0.79
C PHE A 125 5.08 -0.36 -1.59
N ASN A 126 5.02 0.80 -0.93
CA ASN A 126 5.31 2.09 -1.52
C ASN A 126 6.84 2.39 -1.47
N PRO A 127 7.45 2.93 -2.53
CA PRO A 127 6.92 3.23 -3.86
C PRO A 127 6.70 1.98 -4.73
N VAL A 128 5.49 1.82 -5.27
CA VAL A 128 5.12 0.62 -6.06
C VAL A 128 6.07 0.37 -7.23
N ALA A 129 6.59 1.41 -7.87
CA ALA A 129 7.52 1.28 -8.98
C ALA A 129 8.85 0.59 -8.60
N ARG A 130 9.32 0.76 -7.36
CA ARG A 130 10.63 0.26 -6.88
C ARG A 130 10.53 -1.05 -6.12
N MET A 131 9.46 -1.23 -5.35
CA MET A 131 9.28 -2.38 -4.47
C MET A 131 8.80 -3.59 -5.26
N ARG A 132 9.58 -4.66 -5.28
CA ARG A 132 9.28 -5.86 -6.09
C ARG A 132 8.43 -6.89 -5.37
N LEU A 133 8.43 -6.88 -4.05
CA LEU A 133 7.66 -7.84 -3.25
C LEU A 133 6.16 -7.53 -3.30
N VAL A 134 5.36 -8.56 -3.41
CA VAL A 134 3.92 -8.57 -3.17
C VAL A 134 3.62 -9.72 -2.22
N GLU A 135 2.99 -9.44 -1.10
CA GLU A 135 2.42 -10.45 -0.22
C GLU A 135 1.00 -10.76 -0.71
N LEU A 136 0.76 -12.03 -1.05
CA LEU A 136 -0.56 -12.53 -1.46
C LEU A 136 -1.20 -13.27 -0.28
N CYS A 137 -2.35 -12.80 0.15
CA CYS A 137 -3.14 -13.43 1.18
C CYS A 137 -4.46 -13.94 0.60
N PHE A 138 -4.73 -15.23 0.72
CA PHE A 138 -5.93 -15.84 0.16
C PHE A 138 -6.90 -16.25 1.28
N PRO A 139 -8.21 -15.91 1.15
CA PRO A 139 -9.22 -16.50 2.01
C PRO A 139 -9.30 -18.01 1.79
N ALA A 140 -9.77 -18.76 2.78
CA ALA A 140 -9.84 -20.22 2.71
C ALA A 140 -10.65 -20.73 1.50
N GLN A 141 -11.64 -19.95 1.05
CA GLN A 141 -12.50 -20.28 -0.08
C GLN A 141 -11.85 -20.00 -1.45
N ALA A 142 -10.71 -19.30 -1.51
CA ALA A 142 -10.05 -18.98 -2.78
C ALA A 142 -9.70 -20.24 -3.55
N THR A 143 -10.15 -20.32 -4.81
CA THR A 143 -9.89 -21.46 -5.70
C THR A 143 -8.43 -21.49 -6.15
N GLU A 144 -7.92 -22.66 -6.57
CA GLU A 144 -6.56 -22.75 -7.13
C GLU A 144 -6.43 -21.88 -8.38
N ARG A 145 -7.45 -21.79 -9.21
CA ARG A 145 -7.50 -20.89 -10.36
C ARG A 145 -7.29 -19.42 -9.95
N THR A 146 -7.88 -18.99 -8.85
CA THR A 146 -7.69 -17.63 -8.28
C THR A 146 -6.25 -17.42 -7.85
N ARG A 147 -5.66 -18.40 -7.17
CA ARG A 147 -4.25 -18.36 -6.73
C ARG A 147 -3.30 -18.29 -7.93
N GLU A 148 -3.48 -19.15 -8.91
CA GLU A 148 -2.67 -19.14 -10.15
C GLU A 148 -2.76 -17.81 -10.89
N ARG A 149 -3.98 -17.26 -11.06
CA ARG A 149 -4.17 -15.97 -11.72
C ARG A 149 -3.53 -14.80 -10.98
N ALA A 150 -3.60 -14.78 -9.65
CA ALA A 150 -2.96 -13.75 -8.84
C ALA A 150 -1.43 -13.83 -8.93
N ARG A 151 -0.85 -15.04 -8.87
CA ARG A 151 0.60 -15.26 -9.07
C ARG A 151 1.03 -14.85 -10.47
N ALA A 152 0.29 -15.26 -11.51
CA ALA A 152 0.56 -14.91 -12.90
C ALA A 152 0.52 -13.39 -13.13
N MET A 153 -0.46 -12.70 -12.55
CA MET A 153 -0.53 -11.25 -12.64
C MET A 153 0.70 -10.59 -12.00
N CYS A 154 1.12 -11.02 -10.81
CA CYS A 154 2.35 -10.51 -10.18
C CYS A 154 3.57 -10.73 -11.09
N ALA A 155 3.72 -11.90 -11.71
CA ALA A 155 4.80 -12.21 -12.64
C ALA A 155 4.77 -11.31 -13.90
N ILE A 156 3.59 -11.09 -14.49
CA ILE A 156 3.41 -10.18 -15.65
C ILE A 156 3.82 -8.75 -15.28
N LEU A 157 3.53 -8.33 -14.05
CA LEU A 157 3.91 -7.01 -13.53
C LEU A 157 5.38 -6.95 -13.08
N GLY A 158 6.16 -8.02 -13.23
CA GLY A 158 7.56 -8.10 -12.81
C GLY A 158 7.71 -8.04 -11.28
N ARG A 159 6.76 -8.61 -10.54
CA ARG A 159 6.75 -8.68 -9.08
C ARG A 159 7.00 -10.08 -8.58
N THR A 160 7.68 -10.18 -7.44
CA THR A 160 7.87 -11.44 -6.71
C THR A 160 6.73 -11.60 -5.73
N ALA A 161 5.89 -12.59 -5.91
CA ALA A 161 4.78 -12.90 -5.04
C ALA A 161 5.20 -13.93 -3.98
N VAL A 162 4.80 -13.68 -2.73
CA VAL A 162 4.92 -14.62 -1.61
C VAL A 162 3.54 -14.78 -0.98
N GLU A 163 3.08 -16.02 -0.83
CA GLU A 163 1.83 -16.30 -0.11
C GLU A 163 2.06 -16.19 1.39
N VAL A 164 1.16 -15.47 2.05
CA VAL A 164 1.23 -15.19 3.49
C VAL A 164 -0.10 -15.47 4.17
N PRO A 165 -0.10 -15.79 5.48
CA PRO A 165 -1.33 -16.00 6.26
C PRO A 165 -2.10 -14.68 6.44
N ASP A 166 -3.43 -14.79 6.67
CA ASP A 166 -4.32 -13.66 7.00
C ASP A 166 -4.10 -13.24 8.46
N LEU A 167 -3.04 -12.46 8.67
CA LEU A 167 -2.69 -11.88 9.96
C LEU A 167 -2.48 -10.36 9.80
N PRO A 168 -2.90 -9.53 10.75
CA PRO A 168 -2.62 -8.10 10.71
C PRO A 168 -1.14 -7.80 10.52
N GLY A 169 -0.81 -6.97 9.52
CA GLY A 169 0.57 -6.64 9.15
C GLY A 169 1.30 -7.71 8.34
N PHE A 170 0.63 -8.83 8.00
CA PHE A 170 1.18 -9.95 7.23
C PHE A 170 2.55 -10.41 7.75
N VAL A 171 3.58 -10.45 6.91
CA VAL A 171 4.94 -10.84 7.33
C VAL A 171 5.81 -9.60 7.53
N VAL A 172 5.87 -8.71 6.53
CA VAL A 172 6.84 -7.59 6.57
C VAL A 172 6.51 -6.64 7.71
N ASN A 173 5.30 -6.11 7.80
CA ASN A 173 4.96 -5.15 8.85
C ASN A 173 5.02 -5.80 10.24
N ARG A 174 4.56 -7.05 10.36
CA ARG A 174 4.55 -7.80 11.62
C ARG A 174 5.95 -8.05 12.20
N LEU A 175 6.97 -8.17 11.36
CA LEU A 175 8.38 -8.33 11.80
C LEU A 175 9.11 -6.99 11.89
N LEU A 176 8.85 -6.09 10.95
CA LEU A 176 9.56 -4.83 10.84
C LEU A 176 9.19 -3.85 11.94
N PHE A 177 7.88 -3.67 12.23
CA PHE A 177 7.46 -2.63 13.16
C PHE A 177 7.87 -2.88 14.62
N PRO A 178 7.78 -4.10 15.19
CA PRO A 178 8.35 -4.37 16.51
C PRO A 178 9.84 -4.00 16.61
N TYR A 179 10.61 -4.29 15.54
CA TYR A 179 12.02 -3.89 15.46
C TYR A 179 12.18 -2.36 15.42
N LEU A 180 11.43 -1.65 14.58
CA LEU A 180 11.50 -0.17 14.49
C LEU A 180 11.09 0.51 15.80
N LEU A 181 10.00 0.04 16.42
CA LEU A 181 9.55 0.54 17.71
C LEU A 181 10.53 0.20 18.84
N GLY A 182 11.23 -0.94 18.74
CA GLY A 182 12.34 -1.30 19.61
C GLY A 182 13.48 -0.28 19.57
N ALA A 183 13.80 0.27 18.38
CA ALA A 183 14.79 1.33 18.26
C ALA A 183 14.36 2.65 18.93
N VAL A 184 13.06 2.98 18.87
CA VAL A 184 12.50 4.14 19.59
C VAL A 184 12.58 3.94 21.10
N ARG A 185 12.22 2.75 21.60
CA ARG A 185 12.35 2.41 23.03
C ARG A 185 13.80 2.50 23.50
N LEU A 186 14.77 2.05 22.68
CA LEU A 186 16.18 2.19 22.99
C LEU A 186 16.61 3.67 23.09
N LEU A 187 16.14 4.50 22.16
CA LEU A 187 16.37 5.95 22.20
C LEU A 187 15.85 6.56 23.50
N GLU A 188 14.63 6.20 23.92
CA GLU A 188 14.01 6.67 25.17
C GLU A 188 14.82 6.26 26.42
N GLN A 189 15.27 5.01 26.46
CA GLN A 189 16.02 4.44 27.58
C GLN A 189 17.42 5.03 27.74
N THR A 190 18.07 5.35 26.64
CA THR A 190 19.50 5.69 26.65
C THR A 190 19.81 7.17 26.40
N GLY A 191 18.86 7.91 25.83
CA GLY A 191 19.09 9.28 25.39
C GLY A 191 20.08 9.43 24.23
N MET A 192 20.44 8.33 23.54
CA MET A 192 21.30 8.38 22.37
C MET A 192 20.71 9.29 21.28
N ALA A 193 21.56 9.89 20.46
CA ALA A 193 21.09 10.63 19.29
C ALA A 193 20.50 9.67 18.26
N PRO A 194 19.37 10.05 17.58
CA PRO A 194 18.76 9.22 16.54
C PRO A 194 19.75 8.79 15.45
N GLN A 195 20.64 9.70 15.08
CA GLN A 195 21.69 9.48 14.06
C GLN A 195 22.65 8.33 14.44
N ASP A 196 22.98 8.21 15.71
CA ASP A 196 23.92 7.20 16.20
C ASP A 196 23.26 5.80 16.19
N ILE A 197 21.99 5.69 16.60
CA ILE A 197 21.22 4.43 16.50
C ILE A 197 21.14 3.99 15.04
N ASP A 198 20.77 4.92 14.14
CA ASP A 198 20.69 4.66 12.72
C ASP A 198 22.04 4.24 12.12
N LEU A 199 23.14 4.89 12.54
CA LEU A 199 24.48 4.55 12.11
C LEU A 199 24.88 3.14 12.55
N CYS A 200 24.62 2.78 13.81
CA CYS A 200 24.88 1.44 14.34
C CYS A 200 24.18 0.36 13.50
N MET A 201 22.91 0.56 13.17
CA MET A 201 22.15 -0.43 12.39
C MET A 201 22.59 -0.50 10.93
N ARG A 202 22.95 0.62 10.33
CA ARG A 202 23.50 0.65 8.97
C ARG A 202 24.86 -0.02 8.86
N MET A 203 25.76 0.28 9.78
CA MET A 203 27.16 -0.20 9.72
C MET A 203 27.35 -1.57 10.38
N GLY A 204 26.63 -1.82 11.48
CA GLY A 204 26.76 -3.06 12.25
C GLY A 204 25.88 -4.20 11.74
N ALA A 205 24.68 -3.88 11.24
CA ALA A 205 23.72 -4.86 10.74
C ALA A 205 23.50 -4.82 9.21
N GLY A 206 24.18 -3.94 8.49
CA GLY A 206 24.08 -3.84 7.02
C GLY A 206 22.74 -3.32 6.52
N HIS A 207 21.99 -2.60 7.33
CA HIS A 207 20.70 -2.06 6.89
C HIS A 207 20.89 -0.93 5.87
N PRO A 208 20.08 -0.88 4.80
CA PRO A 208 20.19 0.18 3.78
C PRO A 208 19.82 1.56 4.36
N MET A 209 18.97 1.58 5.38
CA MET A 209 18.51 2.76 6.11
C MET A 209 18.37 2.43 7.59
N GLY A 210 18.71 3.40 8.45
CA GLY A 210 18.52 3.22 9.89
C GLY A 210 17.04 3.19 10.29
N PRO A 211 16.70 2.59 11.44
CA PRO A 211 15.32 2.36 11.87
C PRO A 211 14.52 3.65 12.08
N LEU A 212 15.15 4.69 12.65
CA LEU A 212 14.45 5.96 12.92
C LEU A 212 14.25 6.77 11.64
N ALA A 213 15.24 6.76 10.73
CA ALA A 213 15.08 7.34 9.39
C ALA A 213 14.05 6.59 8.55
N LEU A 214 13.86 5.29 8.76
CA LEU A 214 12.83 4.50 8.09
C LEU A 214 11.43 4.83 8.61
N LEU A 215 11.26 5.01 9.92
CA LEU A 215 10.02 5.51 10.52
C LEU A 215 9.62 6.88 9.93
N ASP A 216 10.60 7.80 9.82
CA ASP A 216 10.38 9.12 9.22
C ASP A 216 10.04 9.05 7.71
N LEU A 217 10.58 8.06 7.00
CA LEU A 217 10.24 7.83 5.58
C LEU A 217 8.82 7.29 5.41
N VAL A 218 8.41 6.34 6.25
CA VAL A 218 7.05 5.77 6.24
C VAL A 218 6.02 6.81 6.67
N GLY A 219 6.38 7.63 7.64
CA GLY A 219 5.53 8.59 8.33
C GLY A 219 5.09 8.05 9.70
N LEU A 220 5.27 8.88 10.74
CA LEU A 220 5.02 8.44 12.11
C LEU A 220 3.55 8.16 12.40
N ASP A 221 2.62 8.91 11.79
CA ASP A 221 1.18 8.67 11.85
C ASP A 221 0.79 7.33 11.23
N VAL A 222 1.35 7.00 10.05
CA VAL A 222 1.15 5.69 9.39
C VAL A 222 1.75 4.59 10.24
N SER A 223 2.93 4.83 10.82
CA SER A 223 3.63 3.87 11.69
C SER A 223 2.84 3.59 12.97
N CYS A 224 2.20 4.60 13.57
CA CYS A 224 1.29 4.42 14.71
C CYS A 224 0.07 3.56 14.33
N ALA A 225 -0.54 3.82 13.18
CA ALA A 225 -1.67 3.03 12.70
C ALA A 225 -1.31 1.55 12.47
N ILE A 226 -0.11 1.29 11.92
CA ILE A 226 0.38 -0.08 11.73
C ILE A 226 0.65 -0.75 13.09
N ALA A 227 1.31 -0.03 14.03
CA ALA A 227 1.58 -0.54 15.38
C ALA A 227 0.28 -0.97 16.08
N GLN A 228 -0.75 -0.12 16.03
CA GLN A 228 -2.08 -0.44 16.58
C GLN A 228 -2.70 -1.67 15.91
N ALA A 229 -2.59 -1.78 14.59
CA ALA A 229 -3.17 -2.89 13.85
C ALA A 229 -2.52 -4.25 14.16
N ILE A 230 -1.24 -4.26 14.55
CA ILE A 230 -0.49 -5.47 14.93
C ILE A 230 -0.40 -5.69 16.44
N ASP A 231 -1.10 -4.87 17.22
CA ASP A 231 -1.15 -4.89 18.69
C ASP A 231 0.23 -4.62 19.36
N GLU A 232 1.01 -3.70 18.76
CA GLU A 232 2.30 -3.25 19.31
C GLU A 232 2.15 -1.93 20.06
N PRO A 233 2.69 -1.82 21.29
CA PRO A 233 2.66 -0.56 22.05
C PRO A 233 3.43 0.55 21.34
N ILE A 234 2.79 1.72 21.20
CA ILE A 234 3.42 2.91 20.63
C ILE A 234 4.30 3.56 21.69
N PRO A 235 5.63 3.77 21.43
CA PRO A 235 6.50 4.49 22.37
C PRO A 235 6.07 5.95 22.55
N ASP A 236 6.25 6.49 23.78
CA ASP A 236 5.82 7.85 24.15
C ASP A 236 6.46 8.92 23.26
N ARG A 237 7.75 8.76 22.96
CA ARG A 237 8.49 9.69 22.10
C ARG A 237 7.87 9.79 20.71
N MET A 238 7.42 8.67 20.16
CA MET A 238 6.78 8.64 18.83
C MET A 238 5.38 9.28 18.89
N ALA A 239 4.59 8.99 19.91
CA ALA A 239 3.28 9.61 20.13
C ALA A 239 3.41 11.13 20.24
N LEU A 240 4.37 11.63 21.04
CA LEU A 240 4.65 13.05 21.20
C LEU A 240 5.02 13.74 19.88
N LEU A 241 5.85 13.11 19.06
CA LEU A 241 6.20 13.66 17.74
C LEU A 241 4.97 13.79 16.82
N VAL A 242 4.07 12.80 16.85
CA VAL A 242 2.82 12.84 16.08
C VAL A 242 1.91 13.98 16.57
N GLU A 243 1.74 14.16 17.89
CA GLU A 243 0.99 15.26 18.47
C GLU A 243 1.53 16.64 18.09
N GLN A 244 2.85 16.75 17.94
CA GLN A 244 3.54 17.97 17.50
C GLN A 244 3.46 18.21 15.98
N GLY A 245 2.82 17.33 15.21
CA GLY A 245 2.76 17.40 13.75
C GLY A 245 4.10 17.05 13.07
N ARG A 246 5.08 16.53 13.81
CA ARG A 246 6.36 16.05 13.30
C ARG A 246 6.21 14.62 12.78
N LEU A 247 5.67 14.50 11.56
CA LEU A 247 5.26 13.22 10.97
C LEU A 247 6.34 12.55 10.11
N GLY A 248 7.59 13.00 10.20
CA GLY A 248 8.71 12.53 9.40
C GLY A 248 8.97 13.41 8.16
N ARG A 249 9.51 12.81 7.10
CA ARG A 249 9.93 13.55 5.88
C ARG A 249 8.83 14.38 5.26
N LYS A 250 7.60 13.91 5.29
CA LYS A 250 6.45 14.59 4.68
C LYS A 250 6.07 15.91 5.36
N SER A 251 6.46 16.09 6.62
CA SER A 251 6.22 17.32 7.41
C SER A 251 7.51 18.11 7.67
N GLY A 252 8.65 17.73 7.07
CA GLY A 252 9.93 18.37 7.28
C GLY A 252 10.63 18.00 8.59
N GLY A 253 10.04 17.13 9.42
CA GLY A 253 10.63 16.71 10.69
C GLY A 253 9.95 15.51 11.30
N GLY A 254 10.72 14.69 11.99
CA GLY A 254 10.33 13.52 12.75
C GLY A 254 11.37 13.26 13.82
N PHE A 255 11.96 12.07 13.85
CA PHE A 255 13.16 11.78 14.62
C PHE A 255 14.37 12.57 14.11
N HIS A 256 14.37 12.84 12.80
CA HIS A 256 15.36 13.71 12.14
C HIS A 256 14.67 14.97 11.59
N ASP A 257 15.46 16.00 11.31
CA ASP A 257 15.02 17.18 10.59
C ASP A 257 15.35 17.02 9.09
N TYR A 258 14.42 17.45 8.24
CA TYR A 258 14.52 17.35 6.79
C TYR A 258 14.32 18.75 6.17
N PRO A 259 14.95 19.02 5.01
CA PRO A 259 14.61 20.21 4.25
C PRO A 259 13.11 20.24 3.98
N ALA A 260 12.51 21.43 4.06
CA ALA A 260 11.10 21.58 3.72
C ALA A 260 10.82 20.96 2.35
N PRO A 261 9.73 20.18 2.16
CA PRO A 261 9.36 19.68 0.85
C PRO A 261 9.27 20.88 -0.08
N ALA A 262 9.97 20.80 -1.22
CA ALA A 262 9.91 21.86 -2.23
C ALA A 262 8.42 22.06 -2.56
N SER A 263 7.93 23.27 -2.33
CA SER A 263 6.57 23.69 -2.70
C SER A 263 6.42 23.50 -4.20
N GLY A 264 5.78 22.40 -4.61
CA GLY A 264 5.43 22.10 -5.99
C GLY A 264 4.04 22.63 -6.34
#